data_646e7f28b1645265c09758e2e006b27c
#
_entry.id   646e7f28b1645265c09758e2e006b27c
#
_cell.length_a   1.000
_cell.length_b   1.000
_cell.length_c   1.000
_cell.angle_alpha   90.00
_cell.angle_beta   90.00
_cell.angle_gamma   90.00
#
_symmetry.space_group_name_H-M   'P 1'
#
loop_
_entity.id
_entity.type
_entity.pdbx_description
1 polymer ?
#
loop_
_entity_poly.entity_id
_entity_poly.type
_entity_poly.pdbx_seq_one_letter_code
_entity_poly.pdbx_strand_id
1 'polypeptide(L)'
;RAVKRAENAFRRLRPFIKVGITEQKLAIRLEGLLKEEGCKKIPFGVIVTCGSMSAFPHAKPTNRQIKKGDFVLFDWGGEYEGYYSDMTRMIAVKGRHLTKHLEIYSIVYDARRRAVEAVRAGVKAKAIDSAARDLIKQKGYGDYFGHGTGHGVGLAVHEAPVISGQSEDIIEEGMVFTIEPGIYLPGIGGVRIEDMVCVGRNGAEVLTTLPRTLKVIG
;
A
#
# COMPACT_ATOMS: atom_id res chain seq x y z
N ARG A 1 12.94 9.70 -7.41
CA ARG A 1 13.69 10.16 -6.23
C ARG A 1 12.84 10.10 -4.97
N ALA A 2 11.62 10.65 -4.93
CA ALA A 2 10.72 10.61 -3.78
C ALA A 2 10.51 9.18 -3.24
N VAL A 3 10.18 8.22 -4.11
CA VAL A 3 10.06 6.79 -3.77
C VAL A 3 11.30 6.27 -3.05
N LYS A 4 12.51 6.54 -3.58
CA LYS A 4 13.77 6.07 -2.98
C LYS A 4 13.96 6.61 -1.56
N ARG A 5 13.60 7.88 -1.30
CA ARG A 5 13.69 8.49 0.02
C ARG A 5 12.70 7.83 0.99
N ALA A 6 11.47 7.65 0.57
CA ALA A 6 10.45 6.98 1.38
C ALA A 6 10.83 5.52 1.69
N GLU A 7 11.37 4.79 0.72
CA GLU A 7 11.86 3.43 0.94
C GLU A 7 13.06 3.37 1.91
N ASN A 8 14.01 4.31 1.80
CA ASN A 8 15.15 4.38 2.73
C ASN A 8 14.67 4.62 4.16
N ALA A 9 13.73 5.55 4.36
CA ALA A 9 13.12 5.79 5.66
C ALA A 9 12.52 4.51 6.25
N PHE A 10 11.78 3.74 5.45
CA PHE A 10 11.21 2.47 5.90
C PHE A 10 12.28 1.40 6.19
N ARG A 11 13.34 1.29 5.36
CA ARG A 11 14.46 0.37 5.65
C ARG A 11 15.11 0.68 7.00
N ARG A 12 15.26 1.96 7.34
CA ARG A 12 15.80 2.43 8.64
C ARG A 12 14.82 2.22 9.80
N LEU A 13 13.49 2.21 9.54
CA LEU A 13 12.48 1.90 10.54
C LEU A 13 12.49 0.42 10.95
N ARG A 14 12.75 -0.49 10.02
CA ARG A 14 12.59 -1.95 10.20
C ARG A 14 13.19 -2.52 11.49
N PRO A 15 14.39 -2.14 11.96
CA PRO A 15 14.95 -2.66 13.21
C PRO A 15 14.14 -2.34 14.47
N PHE A 16 13.25 -1.35 14.40
CA PHE A 16 12.43 -0.91 15.54
C PHE A 16 11.06 -1.60 15.58
N ILE A 17 10.69 -2.34 14.53
CA ILE A 17 9.40 -3.04 14.47
C ILE A 17 9.53 -4.33 15.29
N LYS A 18 8.88 -4.36 16.46
CA LYS A 18 8.92 -5.48 17.40
C LYS A 18 7.67 -5.53 18.27
N VAL A 19 7.44 -6.68 18.88
CA VAL A 19 6.37 -6.84 19.88
C VAL A 19 6.53 -5.83 21.02
N GLY A 20 5.41 -5.23 21.44
CA GLY A 20 5.36 -4.24 22.53
C GLY A 20 5.52 -2.78 22.10
N ILE A 21 6.02 -2.49 20.89
CA ILE A 21 6.02 -1.12 20.37
C ILE A 21 4.60 -0.71 19.94
N THR A 22 4.24 0.57 20.12
CA THR A 22 2.93 1.06 19.70
C THR A 22 2.92 1.49 18.23
N GLU A 23 1.75 1.42 17.59
CA GLU A 23 1.50 1.96 16.25
C GLU A 23 1.96 3.42 16.15
N GLN A 24 1.56 4.24 17.12
CA GLN A 24 1.90 5.67 17.15
C GLN A 24 3.41 5.93 17.23
N LYS A 25 4.14 5.15 18.05
CA LYS A 25 5.61 5.30 18.13
C LYS A 25 6.29 4.97 16.81
N LEU A 26 5.80 3.96 16.09
CA LEU A 26 6.34 3.63 14.78
C LEU A 26 6.00 4.70 13.74
N ALA A 27 4.78 5.22 13.74
CA ALA A 27 4.37 6.29 12.83
C ALA A 27 5.23 7.55 13.03
N ILE A 28 5.34 8.06 14.26
CA ILE A 28 6.17 9.23 14.59
C ILE A 28 7.62 9.01 14.16
N ARG A 29 8.16 7.81 14.40
CA ARG A 29 9.52 7.50 14.00
C ARG A 29 9.70 7.48 12.50
N LEU A 30 8.74 6.91 11.75
CA LEU A 30 8.78 6.89 10.29
C LEU A 30 8.70 8.31 9.71
N GLU A 31 7.85 9.17 10.26
CA GLU A 31 7.78 10.59 9.89
C GLU A 31 9.11 11.31 10.12
N GLY A 32 9.76 11.07 11.25
CA GLY A 32 11.10 11.59 11.54
C GLY A 32 12.13 11.13 10.49
N LEU A 33 12.13 9.84 10.17
CA LEU A 33 13.03 9.26 9.19
C LEU A 33 12.77 9.78 7.76
N LEU A 34 11.51 10.02 7.38
CA LEU A 34 11.16 10.67 6.11
C LEU A 34 11.77 12.07 6.00
N LYS A 35 11.69 12.86 7.07
CA LYS A 35 12.31 14.20 7.14
C LYS A 35 13.85 14.12 7.04
N GLU A 36 14.47 13.18 7.74
CA GLU A 36 15.91 12.95 7.67
C GLU A 36 16.38 12.52 6.26
N GLU A 37 15.55 11.77 5.53
CA GLU A 37 15.78 11.43 4.11
C GLU A 37 15.54 12.62 3.16
N GLY A 38 15.12 13.79 3.68
CA GLY A 38 14.94 15.03 2.92
C GLY A 38 13.53 15.25 2.39
N CYS A 39 12.53 14.46 2.82
CA CYS A 39 11.14 14.72 2.48
C CYS A 39 10.66 15.98 3.20
N LYS A 40 10.20 16.98 2.46
CA LYS A 40 9.75 18.27 3.01
C LYS A 40 8.34 18.21 3.59
N LYS A 41 7.47 17.41 2.95
CA LYS A 41 6.09 17.20 3.39
C LYS A 41 5.79 15.71 3.49
N ILE A 42 4.90 15.40 4.41
CA ILE A 42 4.27 14.09 4.53
C ILE A 42 2.83 14.29 4.05
N PRO A 43 2.42 13.73 2.89
CA PRO A 43 1.19 14.12 2.19
C PRO A 43 -0.08 13.77 2.96
N PHE A 44 -0.02 12.69 3.72
CA PHE A 44 -1.03 12.22 4.67
C PHE A 44 -0.30 11.73 5.93
N GLY A 45 -0.94 11.70 7.08
CA GLY A 45 -0.29 11.16 8.28
C GLY A 45 0.09 9.70 8.04
N VAL A 46 1.33 9.32 8.39
CA VAL A 46 1.79 7.92 8.27
C VAL A 46 0.80 6.99 8.96
N ILE A 47 0.29 6.02 8.22
CA ILE A 47 -0.61 4.99 8.76
C ILE A 47 0.26 3.82 9.25
N VAL A 48 0.10 3.47 10.52
CA VAL A 48 0.59 2.21 11.09
C VAL A 48 -0.55 1.61 11.87
N THR A 49 -1.08 0.49 11.43
CA THR A 49 -2.20 -0.18 12.08
C THR A 49 -1.93 -1.68 12.17
N CYS A 50 -2.43 -2.32 13.23
CA CYS A 50 -2.22 -3.75 13.42
C CYS A 50 -3.45 -4.45 14.03
N GLY A 51 -3.54 -5.77 13.83
CA GLY A 51 -4.68 -6.57 14.27
C GLY A 51 -5.98 -6.10 13.62
N SER A 52 -7.09 -6.14 14.36
CA SER A 52 -8.41 -5.79 13.82
C SER A 52 -8.54 -4.34 13.31
N MET A 53 -7.71 -3.41 13.81
CA MET A 53 -7.73 -2.02 13.36
C MET A 53 -7.22 -1.86 11.92
N SER A 54 -6.41 -2.77 11.41
CA SER A 54 -5.98 -2.75 10.00
C SER A 54 -7.14 -3.03 9.02
N ALA A 55 -8.31 -3.46 9.52
CA ALA A 55 -9.53 -3.58 8.71
C ALA A 55 -10.16 -2.23 8.31
N PHE A 56 -9.65 -1.13 8.82
CA PHE A 56 -10.06 0.22 8.45
C PHE A 56 -8.96 0.86 7.59
N PRO A 57 -9.18 1.06 6.27
CA PRO A 57 -8.14 1.50 5.33
C PRO A 57 -7.41 2.79 5.73
N HIS A 58 -8.13 3.71 6.38
CA HIS A 58 -7.62 5.04 6.79
C HIS A 58 -7.52 5.21 8.31
N ALA A 59 -7.42 4.10 9.06
CA ALA A 59 -7.28 4.17 10.51
C ALA A 59 -6.00 4.89 10.91
N LYS A 60 -6.12 5.79 11.86
CA LYS A 60 -4.95 6.51 12.41
C LYS A 60 -4.21 5.63 13.41
N PRO A 61 -2.87 5.76 13.51
CA PRO A 61 -2.08 5.06 14.52
C PRO A 61 -2.53 5.39 15.95
N THR A 62 -2.63 4.35 16.77
CA THR A 62 -3.06 4.43 18.16
C THR A 62 -1.96 4.03 19.14
N ASN A 63 -2.26 4.03 20.43
CA ASN A 63 -1.40 3.48 21.46
C ASN A 63 -1.46 1.95 21.56
N ARG A 64 -2.15 1.26 20.63
CA ARG A 64 -2.15 -0.20 20.56
C ARG A 64 -0.72 -0.71 20.35
N GLN A 65 -0.32 -1.65 21.18
CA GLN A 65 0.96 -2.33 21.05
C GLN A 65 0.86 -3.48 20.04
N ILE A 66 1.90 -3.64 19.23
CA ILE A 66 2.07 -4.81 18.37
C ILE A 66 2.19 -6.07 19.22
N LYS A 67 1.45 -7.11 18.86
CA LYS A 67 1.41 -8.41 19.54
C LYS A 67 1.88 -9.54 18.62
N LYS A 68 2.23 -10.68 19.23
CA LYS A 68 2.45 -11.93 18.47
C LYS A 68 1.20 -12.31 17.69
N GLY A 69 1.34 -12.66 16.43
CA GLY A 69 0.24 -12.99 15.52
C GLY A 69 -0.41 -11.79 14.84
N ASP A 70 0.07 -10.55 15.05
CA ASP A 70 -0.42 -9.40 14.30
C ASP A 70 0.12 -9.35 12.87
N PHE A 71 -0.72 -8.88 11.97
CA PHE A 71 -0.32 -8.26 10.72
C PHE A 71 -0.27 -6.75 10.93
N VAL A 72 0.84 -6.14 10.56
CA VAL A 72 1.06 -4.70 10.68
C VAL A 72 1.08 -4.10 9.29
N LEU A 73 0.15 -3.20 9.04
CA LEU A 73 0.04 -2.41 7.83
C LEU A 73 0.82 -1.11 8.04
N PHE A 74 1.69 -0.80 7.11
CA PHE A 74 2.39 0.48 6.99
C PHE A 74 2.00 1.10 5.66
N ASP A 75 1.50 2.33 5.69
CA ASP A 75 1.19 3.13 4.54
C ASP A 75 1.80 4.53 4.73
N TRP A 76 2.68 4.89 3.80
CA TRP A 76 3.49 6.10 3.94
C TRP A 76 3.97 6.63 2.60
N GLY A 77 4.22 7.91 2.59
CA GLY A 77 4.83 8.60 1.48
C GLY A 77 5.57 9.84 1.92
N GLY A 78 6.20 10.52 0.98
CA GLY A 78 6.89 11.77 1.24
C GLY A 78 7.03 12.62 -0.01
N GLU A 79 7.04 13.94 0.16
CA GLU A 79 7.33 14.88 -0.92
C GLU A 79 8.85 15.14 -0.97
N TYR A 80 9.44 15.00 -2.14
CA TYR A 80 10.82 15.32 -2.41
C TYR A 80 10.96 16.04 -3.76
N GLU A 81 11.53 17.24 -3.74
CA GLU A 81 11.70 18.09 -4.93
C GLU A 81 10.39 18.37 -5.69
N GLY A 82 9.27 18.55 -4.95
CA GLY A 82 7.96 18.84 -5.50
C GLY A 82 7.12 17.63 -5.89
N TYR A 83 7.67 16.42 -5.86
CA TYR A 83 6.96 15.19 -6.21
C TYR A 83 6.65 14.34 -4.99
N TYR A 84 5.44 13.77 -4.96
CA TYR A 84 5.01 12.85 -3.92
C TYR A 84 5.33 11.41 -4.25
N SER A 85 5.45 10.60 -3.20
CA SER A 85 5.46 9.14 -3.26
C SER A 85 4.39 8.58 -2.33
N ASP A 86 3.94 7.36 -2.63
CA ASP A 86 2.94 6.64 -1.89
C ASP A 86 3.19 5.13 -1.95
N MET A 87 3.06 4.42 -0.84
CA MET A 87 3.27 2.97 -0.82
C MET A 87 2.78 2.31 0.47
N THR A 88 2.26 1.10 0.34
CA THR A 88 1.86 0.28 1.48
C THR A 88 2.63 -1.04 1.52
N ARG A 89 3.08 -1.44 2.72
CA ARG A 89 3.68 -2.75 2.98
C ARG A 89 3.13 -3.38 4.25
N MET A 90 3.13 -4.71 4.26
CA MET A 90 2.73 -5.52 5.41
C MET A 90 3.92 -6.19 6.06
N ILE A 91 3.87 -6.32 7.40
CA ILE A 91 4.78 -7.15 8.18
C ILE A 91 3.94 -8.09 9.06
N ALA A 92 4.24 -9.38 9.05
CA ALA A 92 3.65 -10.33 9.98
C ALA A 92 4.54 -10.49 11.21
N VAL A 93 3.92 -10.59 12.37
CA VAL A 93 4.61 -10.96 13.63
C VAL A 93 4.35 -12.42 13.91
N LYS A 94 5.40 -13.22 14.11
CA LYS A 94 5.27 -14.65 14.38
C LYS A 94 4.30 -14.91 15.54
N GLY A 95 3.35 -15.83 15.34
CA GLY A 95 2.33 -16.13 16.34
C GLY A 95 1.29 -17.11 15.83
N ARG A 96 0.22 -17.29 16.63
CA ARG A 96 -0.92 -18.13 16.24
C ARG A 96 -1.90 -17.32 15.37
N HIS A 97 -2.80 -18.00 14.65
CA HIS A 97 -3.94 -17.42 13.93
C HIS A 97 -3.58 -16.54 12.69
N LEU A 98 -2.43 -16.81 12.06
CA LEU A 98 -2.02 -16.10 10.84
C LEU A 98 -2.70 -16.62 9.56
N THR A 99 -3.36 -17.79 9.60
CA THR A 99 -3.85 -18.49 8.39
C THR A 99 -4.75 -17.62 7.53
N LYS A 100 -5.74 -16.94 8.14
CA LYS A 100 -6.65 -16.05 7.38
C LYS A 100 -5.93 -14.83 6.80
N HIS A 101 -5.00 -14.25 7.54
CA HIS A 101 -4.20 -13.12 7.04
C HIS A 101 -3.27 -13.54 5.89
N LEU A 102 -2.67 -14.73 5.97
CA LEU A 102 -1.82 -15.27 4.89
C LEU A 102 -2.64 -15.56 3.64
N GLU A 103 -3.87 -16.08 3.79
CA GLU A 103 -4.80 -16.29 2.70
C GLU A 103 -5.12 -14.98 1.97
N ILE A 104 -5.63 -13.97 2.70
CA ILE A 104 -5.97 -12.68 2.08
C ILE A 104 -4.73 -11.96 1.55
N TYR A 105 -3.57 -12.12 2.19
CA TYR A 105 -2.30 -11.58 1.68
C TYR A 105 -1.95 -12.13 0.30
N SER A 106 -2.06 -13.45 0.12
CA SER A 106 -1.81 -14.09 -1.17
C SER A 106 -2.77 -13.58 -2.26
N ILE A 107 -4.06 -13.43 -1.92
CA ILE A 107 -5.06 -12.91 -2.85
C ILE A 107 -4.76 -11.46 -3.26
N VAL A 108 -4.44 -10.60 -2.29
CA VAL A 108 -4.09 -9.19 -2.55
C VAL A 108 -2.80 -9.07 -3.36
N TYR A 109 -1.80 -9.91 -3.06
CA TYR A 109 -0.56 -9.97 -3.82
C TYR A 109 -0.82 -10.31 -5.30
N ASP A 110 -1.64 -11.34 -5.56
CA ASP A 110 -2.00 -11.73 -6.92
C ASP A 110 -2.89 -10.69 -7.63
N ALA A 111 -3.83 -10.07 -6.90
CA ALA A 111 -4.67 -9.00 -7.43
C ALA A 111 -3.82 -7.78 -7.85
N ARG A 112 -2.89 -7.37 -7.00
CA ARG A 112 -1.92 -6.30 -7.32
C ARG A 112 -1.10 -6.66 -8.57
N ARG A 113 -0.60 -7.90 -8.66
CA ARG A 113 0.18 -8.37 -9.82
C ARG A 113 -0.64 -8.28 -11.11
N ARG A 114 -1.88 -8.79 -11.11
CA ARG A 114 -2.79 -8.71 -12.26
C ARG A 114 -3.10 -7.28 -12.69
N ALA A 115 -3.33 -6.37 -11.73
CA ALA A 115 -3.55 -4.96 -12.05
C ALA A 115 -2.32 -4.34 -12.72
N VAL A 116 -1.11 -4.59 -12.20
CA VAL A 116 0.13 -4.10 -12.83
C VAL A 116 0.32 -4.68 -14.23
N GLU A 117 0.04 -5.96 -14.44
CA GLU A 117 0.12 -6.62 -15.75
C GLU A 117 -0.91 -6.06 -16.76
N ALA A 118 -2.02 -5.48 -16.27
CA ALA A 118 -3.04 -4.85 -17.12
C ALA A 118 -2.68 -3.41 -17.54
N VAL A 119 -1.71 -2.77 -16.90
CA VAL A 119 -1.31 -1.40 -17.19
C VAL A 119 -0.65 -1.32 -18.56
N ARG A 120 -1.22 -0.51 -19.46
CA ARG A 120 -0.62 -0.12 -20.74
C ARG A 120 -1.30 1.13 -21.27
N ALA A 121 -0.63 1.89 -22.12
CA ALA A 121 -1.22 3.04 -22.78
C ALA A 121 -2.42 2.62 -23.67
N GLY A 122 -3.47 3.45 -23.71
CA GLY A 122 -4.69 3.24 -24.49
C GLY A 122 -5.78 2.42 -23.78
N VAL A 123 -5.51 1.79 -22.62
CA VAL A 123 -6.57 1.09 -21.87
C VAL A 123 -7.36 2.07 -21.00
N LYS A 124 -8.60 1.73 -20.68
CA LYS A 124 -9.37 2.46 -19.68
C LYS A 124 -8.93 2.10 -18.27
N ALA A 125 -8.86 3.06 -17.36
CA ALA A 125 -8.49 2.86 -15.96
C ALA A 125 -9.35 1.80 -15.27
N LYS A 126 -10.65 1.73 -15.59
CA LYS A 126 -11.54 0.67 -15.10
C LYS A 126 -11.10 -0.75 -15.45
N ALA A 127 -10.41 -0.95 -16.56
CA ALA A 127 -9.92 -2.30 -16.93
C ALA A 127 -8.78 -2.74 -15.99
N ILE A 128 -7.97 -1.81 -15.51
CA ILE A 128 -6.93 -2.07 -14.50
C ILE A 128 -7.56 -2.40 -13.16
N ASP A 129 -8.59 -1.64 -12.75
CA ASP A 129 -9.36 -1.94 -11.52
C ASP A 129 -9.99 -3.34 -11.60
N SER A 130 -10.66 -3.66 -12.73
CA SER A 130 -11.29 -4.97 -12.94
C SER A 130 -10.30 -6.12 -12.81
N ALA A 131 -9.06 -5.97 -13.29
CA ALA A 131 -8.03 -7.01 -13.20
C ALA A 131 -7.70 -7.42 -11.75
N ALA A 132 -7.75 -6.46 -10.81
CA ALA A 132 -7.60 -6.74 -9.38
C ALA A 132 -8.92 -7.18 -8.74
N ARG A 133 -9.97 -6.40 -8.95
CA ARG A 133 -11.27 -6.55 -8.27
C ARG A 133 -11.95 -7.87 -8.59
N ASP A 134 -11.93 -8.30 -9.85
CA ASP A 134 -12.55 -9.56 -10.26
C ASP A 134 -11.88 -10.77 -9.61
N LEU A 135 -10.56 -10.75 -9.45
CA LEU A 135 -9.87 -11.81 -8.71
C LEU A 135 -10.31 -11.83 -7.23
N ILE A 136 -10.33 -10.67 -6.57
CA ILE A 136 -10.75 -10.57 -5.17
C ILE A 136 -12.20 -11.06 -5.03
N LYS A 137 -13.09 -10.68 -5.96
CA LYS A 137 -14.49 -11.13 -6.01
C LYS A 137 -14.61 -12.64 -6.23
N GLN A 138 -13.86 -13.21 -7.18
CA GLN A 138 -13.83 -14.66 -7.44
C GLN A 138 -13.37 -15.47 -6.23
N LYS A 139 -12.51 -14.88 -5.38
CA LYS A 139 -12.06 -15.48 -4.12
C LYS A 139 -13.04 -15.30 -2.94
N GLY A 140 -14.21 -14.68 -3.18
CA GLY A 140 -15.23 -14.48 -2.16
C GLY A 140 -15.05 -13.26 -1.27
N TYR A 141 -14.16 -12.31 -1.65
CA TYR A 141 -13.86 -11.12 -0.84
C TYR A 141 -14.27 -9.81 -1.49
N GLY A 142 -15.14 -9.84 -2.52
CA GLY A 142 -15.55 -8.63 -3.26
C GLY A 142 -16.09 -7.52 -2.36
N ASP A 143 -16.92 -7.85 -1.38
CA ASP A 143 -17.55 -6.89 -0.45
C ASP A 143 -16.55 -6.27 0.55
N TYR A 144 -15.35 -6.84 0.63
CA TYR A 144 -14.29 -6.39 1.53
C TYR A 144 -13.19 -5.58 0.82
N PHE A 145 -13.41 -5.20 -0.44
CA PHE A 145 -12.56 -4.29 -1.21
C PHE A 145 -13.34 -3.03 -1.58
N GLY A 146 -13.44 -2.08 -0.66
CA GLY A 146 -14.36 -0.95 -0.69
C GLY A 146 -13.83 0.35 -1.32
N HIS A 147 -12.62 0.37 -1.92
CA HIS A 147 -12.05 1.56 -2.57
C HIS A 147 -11.55 1.28 -3.99
N GLY A 148 -11.10 2.30 -4.69
CA GLY A 148 -10.47 2.14 -6.01
C GLY A 148 -9.15 1.38 -5.94
N THR A 149 -8.71 0.85 -7.08
CA THR A 149 -7.42 0.15 -7.16
C THR A 149 -6.23 1.10 -7.13
N GLY A 150 -6.45 2.43 -7.29
CA GLY A 150 -5.38 3.41 -7.20
C GLY A 150 -5.77 4.80 -7.69
N HIS A 151 -4.79 5.68 -7.68
CA HIS A 151 -4.91 7.09 -8.06
C HIS A 151 -3.59 7.64 -8.61
N GLY A 152 -3.64 8.70 -9.41
CA GLY A 152 -2.47 9.42 -9.85
C GLY A 152 -1.67 9.99 -8.68
N VAL A 153 -0.34 10.00 -8.84
CA VAL A 153 0.61 10.57 -7.87
C VAL A 153 1.67 11.36 -8.62
N GLY A 154 1.82 12.63 -8.30
CA GLY A 154 2.80 13.48 -8.95
C GLY A 154 3.06 14.75 -8.14
N LEU A 155 2.54 15.87 -8.58
CA LEU A 155 2.60 17.16 -7.86
C LEU A 155 1.61 17.23 -6.70
N ALA A 156 0.60 16.37 -6.70
CA ALA A 156 -0.26 16.09 -5.57
C ALA A 156 -0.17 14.59 -5.22
N VAL A 157 -0.54 14.24 -3.98
CA VAL A 157 -0.58 12.82 -3.57
C VAL A 157 -1.76 12.12 -4.25
N HIS A 158 -2.88 12.82 -4.43
CA HIS A 158 -4.03 12.34 -5.19
C HIS A 158 -4.27 13.29 -6.37
N GLU A 159 -4.12 12.77 -7.57
CA GLU A 159 -4.40 13.46 -8.83
C GLU A 159 -4.95 12.46 -9.87
N ALA A 160 -5.26 12.91 -11.06
CA ALA A 160 -5.66 12.00 -12.15
C ALA A 160 -4.46 11.13 -12.61
N PRO A 161 -4.73 9.90 -13.11
CA PRO A 161 -6.05 9.29 -13.29
C PRO A 161 -6.58 8.62 -12.01
N VAL A 162 -7.89 8.39 -11.94
CA VAL A 162 -8.51 7.55 -10.89
C VAL A 162 -8.62 6.12 -11.40
N ILE A 163 -8.02 5.16 -10.69
CA ILE A 163 -8.08 3.74 -11.05
C ILE A 163 -9.20 3.07 -10.27
N SER A 164 -10.41 3.10 -10.83
CA SER A 164 -11.61 2.54 -10.19
C SER A 164 -12.55 1.91 -11.22
N GLY A 165 -13.49 1.07 -10.77
CA GLY A 165 -14.46 0.40 -11.64
C GLY A 165 -15.39 1.34 -12.42
N GLN A 166 -15.49 2.61 -12.02
CA GLN A 166 -16.32 3.61 -12.69
C GLN A 166 -15.52 4.60 -13.56
N SER A 167 -14.18 4.51 -13.52
CA SER A 167 -13.33 5.47 -14.26
C SER A 167 -13.35 5.20 -15.76
N GLU A 168 -13.58 6.25 -16.52
CA GLU A 168 -13.48 6.25 -17.98
C GLU A 168 -12.14 6.86 -18.48
N ASP A 169 -11.24 7.22 -17.54
CA ASP A 169 -9.93 7.78 -17.88
C ASP A 169 -9.15 6.83 -18.80
N ILE A 170 -8.58 7.37 -19.85
CA ILE A 170 -7.67 6.63 -20.74
C ILE A 170 -6.25 6.76 -20.20
N ILE A 171 -5.61 5.64 -20.02
CA ILE A 171 -4.23 5.59 -19.54
C ILE A 171 -3.28 5.98 -20.67
N GLU A 172 -2.37 6.90 -20.39
CA GLU A 172 -1.41 7.43 -21.37
C GLU A 172 0.04 7.11 -20.93
N GLU A 173 0.95 7.03 -21.90
CA GLU A 173 2.39 6.88 -21.63
C GLU A 173 2.90 8.04 -20.76
N GLY A 174 3.70 7.73 -19.75
CA GLY A 174 4.24 8.70 -18.78
C GLY A 174 3.37 8.95 -17.56
N MET A 175 2.11 8.52 -17.54
CA MET A 175 1.27 8.62 -16.34
C MET A 175 1.88 7.82 -15.17
N VAL A 176 1.82 8.39 -13.97
CA VAL A 176 2.25 7.76 -12.73
C VAL A 176 1.07 7.67 -11.78
N PHE A 177 0.81 6.46 -11.26
CA PHE A 177 -0.29 6.22 -10.33
C PHE A 177 0.00 5.04 -9.39
N THR A 178 -0.83 4.88 -8.36
CA THR A 178 -0.75 3.75 -7.42
C THR A 178 -1.51 2.53 -7.94
N ILE A 179 -1.09 1.35 -7.52
CA ILE A 179 -1.83 0.08 -7.60
C ILE A 179 -1.85 -0.50 -6.19
N GLU A 180 -3.01 -0.43 -5.53
CA GLU A 180 -3.14 -0.65 -4.09
C GLU A 180 -4.37 -1.51 -3.69
N PRO A 181 -4.66 -2.63 -4.33
CA PRO A 181 -5.79 -3.44 -3.90
C PRO A 181 -5.67 -3.86 -2.43
N GLY A 182 -6.81 -4.01 -1.77
CA GLY A 182 -6.86 -4.41 -0.38
C GLY A 182 -8.08 -5.27 -0.04
N ILE A 183 -7.97 -6.06 1.02
CA ILE A 183 -9.07 -6.83 1.62
C ILE A 183 -9.10 -6.50 3.11
N TYR A 184 -10.26 -6.07 3.60
CA TYR A 184 -10.45 -5.55 4.95
C TYR A 184 -11.57 -6.31 5.66
N LEU A 185 -11.22 -7.22 6.59
CA LEU A 185 -12.15 -8.10 7.27
C LEU A 185 -12.46 -7.58 8.68
N PRO A 186 -13.69 -7.09 8.95
CA PRO A 186 -14.08 -6.62 10.28
C PRO A 186 -13.77 -7.65 11.37
N GLY A 187 -13.17 -7.19 12.47
CA GLY A 187 -12.80 -8.04 13.60
C GLY A 187 -11.54 -8.91 13.41
N ILE A 188 -11.06 -9.08 12.18
CA ILE A 188 -9.86 -9.85 11.85
C ILE A 188 -8.69 -8.92 11.55
N GLY A 189 -8.80 -8.10 10.52
CA GLY A 189 -7.78 -7.20 10.06
C GLY A 189 -7.81 -7.01 8.55
N GLY A 190 -6.92 -6.16 8.02
CA GLY A 190 -6.81 -5.87 6.61
C GLY A 190 -5.43 -6.10 6.06
N VAL A 191 -5.38 -6.25 4.75
CA VAL A 191 -4.16 -6.33 3.95
C VAL A 191 -4.29 -5.38 2.77
N ARG A 192 -3.30 -4.52 2.56
CA ARG A 192 -3.08 -3.72 1.36
C ARG A 192 -1.63 -3.89 0.91
N ILE A 193 -1.41 -4.03 -0.38
CA ILE A 193 -0.08 -4.01 -0.99
C ILE A 193 -0.14 -3.00 -2.11
N GLU A 194 0.67 -1.97 -1.99
CA GLU A 194 0.65 -0.83 -2.89
C GLU A 194 1.99 -0.57 -3.51
N ASP A 195 1.97 -0.31 -4.79
CA ASP A 195 3.12 0.16 -5.54
C ASP A 195 2.75 1.36 -6.42
N MET A 196 3.70 2.26 -6.60
CA MET A 196 3.64 3.26 -7.67
C MET A 196 4.15 2.64 -8.98
N VAL A 197 3.45 2.93 -10.06
CA VAL A 197 3.81 2.51 -11.42
C VAL A 197 3.89 3.72 -12.35
N CYS A 198 4.79 3.64 -13.33
CA CYS A 198 4.84 4.55 -14.46
C CYS A 198 4.43 3.79 -15.73
N VAL A 199 3.60 4.38 -16.55
CA VAL A 199 3.18 3.79 -17.83
C VAL A 199 4.29 3.98 -18.87
N GLY A 200 4.96 2.91 -19.20
CA GLY A 200 5.97 2.88 -20.28
C GLY A 200 5.39 2.37 -21.60
N ARG A 201 6.21 2.35 -22.64
CA ARG A 201 5.82 1.89 -24.01
C ARG A 201 5.27 0.47 -24.05
N ASN A 202 5.81 -0.43 -23.22
CA ASN A 202 5.49 -1.87 -23.23
C ASN A 202 4.69 -2.33 -22.00
N GLY A 203 4.18 -1.41 -21.17
CA GLY A 203 3.45 -1.72 -19.94
C GLY A 203 3.95 -0.92 -18.74
N ALA A 204 3.64 -1.40 -17.54
CA ALA A 204 4.03 -0.72 -16.31
C ALA A 204 5.52 -0.90 -15.97
N GLU A 205 6.19 0.20 -15.65
CA GLU A 205 7.41 0.21 -14.87
C GLU A 205 7.05 0.40 -13.39
N VAL A 206 7.38 -0.55 -12.53
CA VAL A 206 7.12 -0.45 -11.09
C VAL A 206 8.23 0.35 -10.43
N LEU A 207 7.88 1.55 -9.93
CA LEU A 207 8.84 2.51 -9.36
C LEU A 207 9.27 2.15 -7.94
N THR A 208 8.39 1.50 -7.17
CA THR A 208 8.68 1.03 -5.81
C THR A 208 9.45 -0.28 -5.83
N THR A 209 10.52 -0.37 -5.03
CA THR A 209 11.47 -1.50 -5.07
C THR A 209 11.49 -2.35 -3.81
N LEU A 210 10.85 -1.89 -2.72
CA LEU A 210 10.73 -2.68 -1.49
C LEU A 210 10.06 -4.04 -1.77
N PRO A 211 10.59 -5.15 -1.23
CA PRO A 211 10.00 -6.47 -1.42
C PRO A 211 8.52 -6.50 -1.06
N ARG A 212 7.75 -7.20 -1.89
CA ARG A 212 6.32 -7.46 -1.70
C ARG A 212 6.08 -8.81 -1.04
N THR A 213 7.13 -9.62 -0.88
CA THR A 213 7.06 -10.83 -0.09
C THR A 213 6.86 -10.49 1.38
N LEU A 214 5.90 -11.15 2.03
CA LEU A 214 5.59 -10.91 3.41
C LEU A 214 6.81 -11.20 4.30
N LYS A 215 7.25 -10.19 5.04
CA LYS A 215 8.29 -10.38 6.03
C LYS A 215 7.67 -10.80 7.35
N VAL A 216 8.16 -11.91 7.91
CA VAL A 216 7.80 -12.37 9.26
C VAL A 216 8.92 -11.98 10.22
N ILE A 217 8.56 -11.38 11.35
CA ILE A 217 9.46 -10.99 12.45
C ILE A 217 9.07 -11.66 13.76
N GLY A 218 9.98 -11.74 14.73
CA GLY A 218 9.75 -12.30 16.08
C GLY A 218 10.19 -13.71 16.25
#